data_176ca062a57f2427774e3f3bc3d1563c
#
_entry.id   176ca062a57f2427774e3f3bc3d1563c
#
_cell.length_a   1.000
_cell.length_b   1.000
_cell.length_c   1.000
_cell.angle_alpha   90.00
_cell.angle_beta   90.00
_cell.angle_gamma   90.00
#
_symmetry.space_group_name_H-M   'P 1'
#
loop_
_entity.id
_entity.type
_entity.pdbx_description
1 polymer ?
#
loop_
_entity_poly.entity_id
_entity_poly.type
_entity_poly.pdbx_seq_one_letter_code
_entity_poly.pdbx_strand_id
1 'polypeptide(L)'
;TIKRGAFAGCTNLSSITIEPGVTLIEGTAFAGTAITSITLPNTVKDLQTYAFSECKKLTTVKFPVGIKKISENLFEGCESITSVVVPSTVTEIGSSAYSGCKRLSSVTLPEGLLKIGDGAFMRTPITKLVIPSTVVEMGTWAFFCPKLTSVTLPARFNDPMVLVDIFDNSASKLFGTSQATLLQGFTFK
;
A
#
# COMPACT_ATOMS: atom_id res chain seq x y z
N THR A 1 19.29 -14.66 -4.40
CA THR A 1 18.68 -14.14 -3.15
C THR A 1 19.49 -13.00 -2.60
N ILE A 2 18.81 -11.90 -2.21
CA ILE A 2 19.38 -10.84 -1.36
C ILE A 2 18.96 -11.15 0.07
N LYS A 3 19.92 -11.34 0.95
CA LYS A 3 19.70 -11.82 2.31
C LYS A 3 19.10 -10.75 3.22
N ARG A 4 18.45 -11.20 4.30
CA ARG A 4 17.86 -10.35 5.35
C ARG A 4 18.86 -9.28 5.79
N GLY A 5 18.41 -8.02 5.77
CA GLY A 5 19.19 -6.87 6.25
C GLY A 5 20.47 -6.57 5.48
N ALA A 6 20.71 -7.18 4.29
CA ALA A 6 21.99 -7.05 3.57
C ALA A 6 22.48 -5.62 3.38
N PHE A 7 21.55 -4.65 3.22
CA PHE A 7 21.84 -3.22 3.05
C PHE A 7 21.07 -2.36 4.07
N ALA A 8 20.50 -2.99 5.11
CA ALA A 8 19.70 -2.25 6.11
C ALA A 8 20.53 -1.12 6.74
N GLY A 9 19.93 0.08 6.80
CA GLY A 9 20.58 1.25 7.38
C GLY A 9 21.73 1.84 6.57
N CYS A 10 21.95 1.39 5.32
CA CYS A 10 22.93 2.02 4.42
C CYS A 10 22.39 3.38 3.95
N THR A 11 22.40 4.39 4.83
CA THR A 11 21.77 5.71 4.63
C THR A 11 22.39 6.53 3.49
N ASN A 12 23.56 6.15 2.99
CA ASN A 12 24.23 6.76 1.84
C ASN A 12 24.00 5.99 0.53
N LEU A 13 23.37 4.81 0.57
CA LEU A 13 23.09 4.02 -0.63
C LEU A 13 21.90 4.67 -1.38
N SER A 14 22.18 5.45 -2.42
CA SER A 14 21.18 6.20 -3.18
C SER A 14 20.71 5.48 -4.46
N SER A 15 21.45 4.52 -4.94
CA SER A 15 21.09 3.71 -6.12
C SER A 15 21.66 2.30 -5.99
N ILE A 16 20.95 1.35 -6.58
CA ILE A 16 21.41 -0.03 -6.71
C ILE A 16 20.77 -0.66 -7.95
N THR A 17 21.54 -1.48 -8.63
CA THR A 17 21.03 -2.33 -9.71
C THR A 17 20.90 -3.76 -9.18
N ILE A 18 19.73 -4.35 -9.37
CA ILE A 18 19.49 -5.76 -9.05
C ILE A 18 19.54 -6.54 -10.36
N GLU A 19 20.56 -7.36 -10.50
CA GLU A 19 20.78 -8.14 -11.70
C GLU A 19 19.74 -9.28 -11.87
N PRO A 20 19.42 -9.67 -13.11
CA PRO A 20 18.64 -10.88 -13.36
C PRO A 20 19.23 -12.10 -12.68
N GLY A 21 18.36 -13.00 -12.18
CA GLY A 21 18.76 -14.16 -11.38
C GLY A 21 18.49 -14.03 -9.90
N VAL A 22 18.28 -12.81 -9.37
CA VAL A 22 17.73 -12.62 -8.03
C VAL A 22 16.26 -13.03 -8.05
N THR A 23 15.88 -14.00 -7.21
CA THR A 23 14.50 -14.53 -7.11
C THR A 23 13.79 -14.13 -5.82
N LEU A 24 14.54 -13.81 -4.78
CA LEU A 24 14.04 -13.48 -3.44
C LEU A 24 14.80 -12.28 -2.88
N ILE A 25 14.06 -11.32 -2.32
CA ILE A 25 14.57 -10.24 -1.47
C ILE A 25 14.02 -10.49 -0.07
N GLU A 26 14.90 -10.88 0.85
CA GLU A 26 14.53 -11.21 2.21
C GLU A 26 14.20 -9.96 3.04
N GLY A 27 13.61 -10.18 4.21
CA GLY A 27 13.11 -9.12 5.07
C GLY A 27 14.15 -8.06 5.43
N THR A 28 13.74 -6.81 5.49
CA THR A 28 14.59 -5.64 5.80
C THR A 28 15.81 -5.43 4.89
N ALA A 29 15.91 -6.14 3.76
CA ALA A 29 17.13 -6.14 2.94
C ALA A 29 17.64 -4.74 2.55
N PHE A 30 16.74 -3.80 2.29
CA PHE A 30 17.04 -2.40 1.92
C PHE A 30 16.44 -1.39 2.90
N ALA A 31 15.99 -1.82 4.08
CA ALA A 31 15.32 -0.94 5.04
C ALA A 31 16.20 0.27 5.41
N GLY A 32 15.63 1.46 5.39
CA GLY A 32 16.31 2.70 5.79
C GLY A 32 17.43 3.16 4.83
N THR A 33 17.48 2.66 3.60
CA THR A 33 18.44 3.14 2.60
C THR A 33 17.99 4.47 1.99
N ALA A 34 18.91 5.16 1.31
CA ALA A 34 18.63 6.41 0.60
C ALA A 34 18.26 6.20 -0.88
N ILE A 35 17.92 4.99 -1.30
CA ILE A 35 17.57 4.71 -2.71
C ILE A 35 16.40 5.60 -3.14
N THR A 36 16.51 6.16 -4.36
CA THR A 36 15.49 7.06 -4.91
C THR A 36 14.54 6.35 -5.86
N SER A 37 14.99 5.28 -6.48
CA SER A 37 14.21 4.41 -7.35
C SER A 37 14.73 2.99 -7.30
N ILE A 38 13.86 2.03 -7.59
CA ILE A 38 14.24 0.62 -7.72
C ILE A 38 13.50 -0.03 -8.89
N THR A 39 14.25 -0.75 -9.73
CA THR A 39 13.69 -1.64 -10.75
C THR A 39 13.97 -3.08 -10.33
N LEU A 40 12.92 -3.84 -10.11
CA LEU A 40 13.01 -5.25 -9.73
C LEU A 40 12.97 -6.11 -11.00
N PRO A 41 13.99 -6.96 -11.25
CA PRO A 41 13.99 -7.83 -12.41
C PRO A 41 12.86 -8.86 -12.35
N ASN A 42 12.38 -9.32 -13.49
CA ASN A 42 11.25 -10.27 -13.58
C ASN A 42 11.54 -11.65 -12.97
N THR A 43 12.79 -11.91 -12.61
CA THR A 43 13.19 -13.10 -11.87
C THR A 43 12.78 -13.05 -10.40
N VAL A 44 12.57 -11.85 -9.82
CA VAL A 44 12.08 -11.70 -8.43
C VAL A 44 10.65 -12.20 -8.33
N LYS A 45 10.44 -13.16 -7.44
CA LYS A 45 9.12 -13.78 -7.18
C LYS A 45 8.58 -13.46 -5.80
N ASP A 46 9.47 -13.12 -4.87
CA ASP A 46 9.08 -12.83 -3.50
C ASP A 46 9.85 -11.63 -2.94
N LEU A 47 9.10 -10.76 -2.27
CA LEU A 47 9.57 -9.58 -1.54
C LEU A 47 9.08 -9.75 -0.11
N GLN A 48 9.99 -10.00 0.82
CA GLN A 48 9.60 -10.23 2.21
C GLN A 48 9.33 -8.93 2.97
N THR A 49 8.79 -9.10 4.17
CA THR A 49 8.36 -8.02 5.06
C THR A 49 9.46 -7.01 5.32
N TYR A 50 9.12 -5.71 5.35
CA TYR A 50 10.03 -4.60 5.59
C TYR A 50 11.16 -4.43 4.57
N ALA A 51 11.17 -5.14 3.43
CA ALA A 51 12.34 -5.14 2.54
C ALA A 51 12.77 -3.75 2.08
N PHE A 52 11.84 -2.80 1.94
CA PHE A 52 12.09 -1.39 1.57
C PHE A 52 11.51 -0.41 2.60
N SER A 53 11.22 -0.83 3.82
CA SER A 53 10.69 0.07 4.84
C SER A 53 11.64 1.23 5.13
N GLU A 54 11.09 2.41 5.50
CA GLU A 54 11.87 3.61 5.83
C GLU A 54 12.84 4.09 4.71
N CYS A 55 12.65 3.65 3.46
CA CYS A 55 13.36 4.22 2.31
C CYS A 55 12.78 5.59 1.98
N LYS A 56 13.07 6.60 2.83
CA LYS A 56 12.40 7.92 2.82
C LYS A 56 12.56 8.70 1.53
N LYS A 57 13.59 8.40 0.73
CA LYS A 57 13.85 9.05 -0.57
C LYS A 57 13.28 8.29 -1.76
N LEU A 58 12.73 7.10 -1.55
CA LEU A 58 12.17 6.27 -2.60
C LEU A 58 10.94 6.93 -3.21
N THR A 59 10.99 7.19 -4.51
CA THR A 59 9.89 7.81 -5.28
C THR A 59 9.22 6.83 -6.23
N THR A 60 9.98 5.88 -6.77
CA THR A 60 9.53 5.00 -7.85
C THR A 60 9.96 3.55 -7.60
N VAL A 61 9.00 2.66 -7.72
CA VAL A 61 9.21 1.21 -7.70
C VAL A 61 8.67 0.62 -8.98
N LYS A 62 9.53 -0.06 -9.75
CA LYS A 62 9.11 -0.87 -10.88
C LYS A 62 9.06 -2.33 -10.44
N PHE A 63 7.84 -2.85 -10.28
CA PHE A 63 7.60 -4.22 -9.85
C PHE A 63 7.96 -5.24 -10.94
N PRO A 64 8.34 -6.47 -10.57
CA PRO A 64 8.52 -7.55 -11.53
C PRO A 64 7.16 -8.01 -12.08
N VAL A 65 7.16 -8.51 -13.29
CA VAL A 65 5.97 -9.12 -13.90
C VAL A 65 5.58 -10.37 -13.11
N GLY A 66 4.30 -10.46 -12.73
CA GLY A 66 3.73 -11.65 -12.10
C GLY A 66 3.83 -11.71 -10.57
N ILE A 67 4.30 -10.63 -9.91
CA ILE A 67 4.21 -10.57 -8.45
C ILE A 67 2.76 -10.71 -7.98
N LYS A 68 2.52 -11.52 -6.94
CA LYS A 68 1.17 -11.85 -6.45
C LYS A 68 0.79 -11.12 -5.17
N LYS A 69 1.80 -10.70 -4.42
CA LYS A 69 1.60 -10.07 -3.11
C LYS A 69 2.51 -8.86 -2.93
N ILE A 70 1.97 -7.79 -2.36
CA ILE A 70 2.73 -6.72 -1.72
C ILE A 70 2.80 -7.09 -0.24
N SER A 71 3.98 -7.44 0.24
CA SER A 71 4.14 -7.99 1.61
C SER A 71 3.89 -6.93 2.68
N GLU A 72 3.71 -7.42 3.91
CA GLU A 72 3.52 -6.57 5.08
C GLU A 72 4.69 -5.60 5.28
N ASN A 73 4.38 -4.35 5.61
CA ASN A 73 5.34 -3.28 5.87
C ASN A 73 6.36 -3.04 4.74
N LEU A 74 6.09 -3.54 3.52
CA LEU A 74 7.08 -3.55 2.44
C LEU A 74 7.64 -2.16 2.14
N PHE A 75 6.79 -1.13 2.13
CA PHE A 75 7.12 0.28 1.88
C PHE A 75 6.70 1.19 3.03
N GLU A 76 6.56 0.64 4.24
CA GLU A 76 6.24 1.45 5.41
C GLU A 76 7.24 2.60 5.55
N GLY A 77 6.73 3.82 5.78
CA GLY A 77 7.58 5.01 5.96
C GLY A 77 8.32 5.49 4.71
N CYS A 78 7.99 5.02 3.50
CA CYS A 78 8.54 5.54 2.25
C CYS A 78 7.91 6.91 1.93
N GLU A 79 8.37 7.95 2.62
CA GLU A 79 7.73 9.26 2.65
C GLU A 79 7.69 9.99 1.31
N SER A 80 8.53 9.62 0.33
CA SER A 80 8.64 10.31 -0.97
C SER A 80 7.81 9.67 -2.10
N ILE A 81 7.22 8.49 -1.91
CA ILE A 81 6.30 7.90 -2.90
C ILE A 81 5.05 8.78 -3.01
N THR A 82 4.74 9.24 -4.23
CA THR A 82 3.58 10.11 -4.48
C THR A 82 2.40 9.40 -5.10
N SER A 83 2.65 8.36 -5.87
CA SER A 83 1.63 7.53 -6.51
C SER A 83 2.06 6.07 -6.62
N VAL A 84 1.10 5.18 -6.60
CA VAL A 84 1.31 3.74 -6.80
C VAL A 84 0.28 3.20 -7.77
N VAL A 85 0.75 2.47 -8.78
CA VAL A 85 -0.07 1.60 -9.61
C VAL A 85 0.26 0.17 -9.19
N VAL A 86 -0.66 -0.47 -8.48
CA VAL A 86 -0.49 -1.86 -8.05
C VAL A 86 -0.60 -2.77 -9.27
N PRO A 87 0.37 -3.69 -9.51
CA PRO A 87 0.35 -4.57 -10.67
C PRO A 87 -0.95 -5.41 -10.76
N SER A 88 -1.43 -5.64 -11.97
CA SER A 88 -2.67 -6.40 -12.22
C SER A 88 -2.64 -7.85 -11.74
N THR A 89 -1.45 -8.39 -11.48
CA THR A 89 -1.25 -9.74 -10.98
C THR A 89 -1.34 -9.87 -9.46
N VAL A 90 -1.36 -8.72 -8.74
CA VAL A 90 -1.41 -8.69 -7.27
C VAL A 90 -2.82 -9.01 -6.79
N THR A 91 -2.92 -10.00 -5.92
CA THR A 91 -4.16 -10.43 -5.27
C THR A 91 -4.24 -10.02 -3.81
N GLU A 92 -3.12 -9.64 -3.20
CA GLU A 92 -3.06 -9.27 -1.78
C GLU A 92 -2.10 -8.09 -1.54
N ILE A 93 -2.56 -7.13 -0.75
CA ILE A 93 -1.74 -6.07 -0.15
C ILE A 93 -1.70 -6.33 1.35
N GLY A 94 -0.52 -6.57 1.89
CA GLY A 94 -0.30 -6.91 3.30
C GLY A 94 -0.49 -5.73 4.25
N SER A 95 -0.53 -6.03 5.53
CA SER A 95 -0.71 -5.05 6.60
C SER A 95 0.41 -4.00 6.57
N SER A 96 0.05 -2.73 6.76
CA SER A 96 0.96 -1.59 6.78
C SER A 96 1.85 -1.42 5.54
N ALA A 97 1.52 -2.06 4.41
CA ALA A 97 2.39 -2.11 3.24
C ALA A 97 2.83 -0.73 2.73
N TYR A 98 1.99 0.28 2.83
CA TYR A 98 2.25 1.69 2.48
C TYR A 98 1.94 2.65 3.64
N SER A 99 1.88 2.16 4.87
CA SER A 99 1.63 2.98 6.04
C SER A 99 2.68 4.09 6.17
N GLY A 100 2.25 5.30 6.47
CA GLY A 100 3.17 6.43 6.66
C GLY A 100 3.85 6.94 5.39
N CYS A 101 3.41 6.54 4.19
CA CYS A 101 3.84 7.14 2.93
C CYS A 101 3.25 8.55 2.81
N LYS A 102 3.88 9.54 3.45
CA LYS A 102 3.34 10.90 3.71
C LYS A 102 3.03 11.72 2.45
N ARG A 103 3.50 11.31 1.27
CA ARG A 103 3.23 11.97 -0.01
C ARG A 103 2.37 11.15 -0.96
N LEU A 104 1.98 9.92 -0.58
CA LEU A 104 1.17 9.04 -1.42
C LEU A 104 -0.27 9.56 -1.50
N SER A 105 -0.55 10.33 -2.53
CA SER A 105 -1.86 10.97 -2.77
C SER A 105 -2.74 10.22 -3.77
N SER A 106 -2.18 9.28 -4.52
CA SER A 106 -2.90 8.51 -5.54
C SER A 106 -2.51 7.04 -5.51
N VAL A 107 -3.50 6.16 -5.52
CA VAL A 107 -3.33 4.72 -5.67
C VAL A 107 -4.31 4.19 -6.70
N THR A 108 -3.82 3.32 -7.59
CA THR A 108 -4.65 2.55 -8.52
C THR A 108 -4.58 1.09 -8.10
N LEU A 109 -5.72 0.53 -7.71
CA LEU A 109 -5.89 -0.86 -7.32
C LEU A 109 -6.42 -1.67 -8.51
N PRO A 110 -5.87 -2.87 -8.80
CA PRO A 110 -6.29 -3.66 -9.95
C PRO A 110 -7.57 -4.46 -9.67
N GLU A 111 -8.37 -4.68 -10.71
CA GLU A 111 -9.35 -5.78 -10.67
C GLU A 111 -8.58 -7.10 -10.53
N GLY A 112 -9.07 -7.99 -9.66
CA GLY A 112 -8.35 -9.20 -9.23
C GLY A 112 -7.69 -9.08 -7.86
N LEU A 113 -7.58 -7.88 -7.29
CA LEU A 113 -7.21 -7.71 -5.89
C LEU A 113 -8.32 -8.28 -5.00
N LEU A 114 -7.95 -9.14 -4.04
CA LEU A 114 -8.90 -9.84 -3.16
C LEU A 114 -8.82 -9.31 -1.73
N LYS A 115 -7.62 -8.98 -1.27
CA LYS A 115 -7.38 -8.65 0.15
C LYS A 115 -6.52 -7.41 0.31
N ILE A 116 -6.90 -6.56 1.27
CA ILE A 116 -6.14 -5.40 1.74
C ILE A 116 -5.99 -5.52 3.26
N GLY A 117 -4.77 -5.60 3.75
CA GLY A 117 -4.46 -5.83 5.18
C GLY A 117 -4.66 -4.61 6.07
N ASP A 118 -4.51 -4.83 7.38
CA ASP A 118 -4.65 -3.79 8.41
C ASP A 118 -3.68 -2.64 8.17
N GLY A 119 -4.18 -1.41 8.25
CA GLY A 119 -3.36 -0.21 8.10
C GLY A 119 -2.62 -0.08 6.77
N ALA A 120 -2.99 -0.84 5.72
CA ALA A 120 -2.21 -0.94 4.49
C ALA A 120 -1.84 0.41 3.87
N PHE A 121 -2.73 1.42 3.94
CA PHE A 121 -2.52 2.79 3.48
C PHE A 121 -2.69 3.82 4.60
N MET A 122 -2.51 3.38 5.84
CA MET A 122 -2.68 4.26 7.01
C MET A 122 -1.77 5.48 6.95
N ARG A 123 -2.32 6.66 7.32
CA ARG A 123 -1.59 7.95 7.36
C ARG A 123 -1.04 8.41 6.00
N THR A 124 -1.69 8.02 4.91
CA THR A 124 -1.41 8.54 3.57
C THR A 124 -2.35 9.72 3.23
N PRO A 125 -1.94 10.67 2.39
CA PRO A 125 -2.77 11.80 1.97
C PRO A 125 -3.69 11.48 0.78
N ILE A 126 -4.13 10.24 0.62
CA ILE A 126 -5.08 9.84 -0.43
C ILE A 126 -6.38 10.62 -0.24
N THR A 127 -6.90 11.20 -1.34
CA THR A 127 -8.12 12.01 -1.32
C THR A 127 -9.32 11.30 -1.95
N LYS A 128 -9.08 10.44 -2.92
CA LYS A 128 -10.11 9.67 -3.64
C LYS A 128 -9.66 8.23 -3.76
N LEU A 129 -10.60 7.31 -3.62
CA LEU A 129 -10.32 5.87 -3.64
C LEU A 129 -11.42 5.13 -4.40
N VAL A 130 -11.00 4.21 -5.25
CA VAL A 130 -11.90 3.22 -5.88
C VAL A 130 -11.42 1.84 -5.47
N ILE A 131 -12.26 1.13 -4.73
CA ILE A 131 -12.00 -0.26 -4.35
C ILE A 131 -12.54 -1.16 -5.46
N PRO A 132 -11.70 -2.06 -6.02
CA PRO A 132 -12.13 -3.01 -7.04
C PRO A 132 -13.28 -3.91 -6.59
N SER A 133 -14.11 -4.31 -7.55
CA SER A 133 -15.26 -5.19 -7.27
C SER A 133 -14.87 -6.56 -6.74
N THR A 134 -13.64 -6.98 -6.99
CA THR A 134 -13.10 -8.28 -6.56
C THR A 134 -12.64 -8.32 -5.10
N VAL A 135 -12.42 -7.16 -4.46
CA VAL A 135 -11.98 -7.12 -3.05
C VAL A 135 -13.05 -7.71 -2.16
N VAL A 136 -12.67 -8.69 -1.35
CA VAL A 136 -13.56 -9.41 -0.41
C VAL A 136 -13.19 -9.18 1.05
N GLU A 137 -11.96 -8.71 1.31
CA GLU A 137 -11.47 -8.47 2.66
C GLU A 137 -10.69 -7.15 2.73
N MET A 138 -11.02 -6.32 3.71
CA MET A 138 -10.28 -5.12 4.08
C MET A 138 -10.07 -5.11 5.59
N GLY A 139 -8.82 -4.92 6.00
CA GLY A 139 -8.44 -4.90 7.41
C GLY A 139 -8.77 -3.59 8.10
N THR A 140 -8.64 -3.62 9.42
CA THR A 140 -8.84 -2.45 10.29
C THR A 140 -7.85 -1.34 9.91
N TRP A 141 -8.36 -0.09 9.83
CA TRP A 141 -7.58 1.11 9.47
C TRP A 141 -6.87 1.03 8.10
N ALA A 142 -7.28 0.11 7.24
CA ALA A 142 -6.66 -0.07 5.93
C ALA A 142 -6.53 1.26 5.16
N PHE A 143 -7.49 2.16 5.34
CA PHE A 143 -7.54 3.49 4.73
C PHE A 143 -7.78 4.60 5.76
N PHE A 144 -7.13 4.52 6.92
CA PHE A 144 -7.04 5.67 7.82
C PHE A 144 -6.26 6.82 7.15
N CYS A 145 -6.93 7.52 6.24
CA CYS A 145 -6.39 8.55 5.36
C CYS A 145 -7.03 9.91 5.69
N PRO A 146 -6.38 10.78 6.46
CA PRO A 146 -7.01 12.02 7.00
C PRO A 146 -7.51 13.01 5.93
N LYS A 147 -7.06 12.85 4.67
CA LYS A 147 -7.47 13.70 3.54
C LYS A 147 -8.50 13.04 2.62
N LEU A 148 -8.97 11.85 2.95
CA LEU A 148 -9.92 11.11 2.12
C LEU A 148 -11.28 11.80 2.12
N THR A 149 -11.82 12.08 0.92
CA THR A 149 -13.08 12.79 0.73
C THR A 149 -14.09 12.02 -0.10
N SER A 150 -13.66 10.98 -0.83
CA SER A 150 -14.53 10.20 -1.69
C SER A 150 -14.03 8.77 -1.83
N VAL A 151 -14.93 7.81 -1.67
CA VAL A 151 -14.66 6.39 -1.82
C VAL A 151 -15.75 5.73 -2.66
N THR A 152 -15.34 4.94 -3.64
CA THR A 152 -16.24 4.01 -4.36
C THR A 152 -15.97 2.61 -3.86
N LEU A 153 -17.01 1.92 -3.39
CA LEU A 153 -16.93 0.59 -2.77
C LEU A 153 -17.83 -0.42 -3.49
N PRO A 154 -17.44 -1.70 -3.52
CA PRO A 154 -18.38 -2.78 -3.81
C PRO A 154 -19.55 -2.79 -2.80
N ALA A 155 -20.76 -3.10 -3.28
CA ALA A 155 -21.98 -3.07 -2.47
C ALA A 155 -21.94 -3.96 -1.21
N ARG A 156 -21.08 -4.98 -1.21
CA ARG A 156 -20.87 -5.87 -0.04
C ARG A 156 -20.33 -5.18 1.21
N PHE A 157 -19.72 -4.00 1.05
CA PHE A 157 -19.18 -3.20 2.16
C PHE A 157 -20.09 -2.07 2.59
N ASN A 158 -21.41 -2.26 2.52
CA ASN A 158 -22.40 -1.23 2.87
C ASN A 158 -22.76 -1.19 4.37
N ASP A 159 -22.12 -2.02 5.20
CA ASP A 159 -22.32 -1.97 6.67
C ASP A 159 -21.51 -0.81 7.27
N PRO A 160 -22.17 0.19 7.88
CA PRO A 160 -21.49 1.33 8.50
C PRO A 160 -20.48 0.96 9.59
N MET A 161 -20.72 -0.11 10.35
CA MET A 161 -19.81 -0.56 11.42
C MET A 161 -18.50 -1.08 10.83
N VAL A 162 -18.57 -1.86 9.76
CA VAL A 162 -17.40 -2.36 9.02
C VAL A 162 -16.62 -1.19 8.41
N LEU A 163 -17.32 -0.18 7.88
CA LEU A 163 -16.67 1.00 7.29
C LEU A 163 -15.95 1.86 8.35
N VAL A 164 -16.48 1.97 9.56
CA VAL A 164 -15.80 2.67 10.66
C VAL A 164 -14.45 2.00 10.93
N ASP A 165 -14.40 0.68 11.05
CA ASP A 165 -13.17 -0.05 11.33
C ASP A 165 -12.11 0.14 10.23
N ILE A 166 -12.53 0.21 8.95
CA ILE A 166 -11.64 0.35 7.81
C ILE A 166 -11.09 1.77 7.68
N PHE A 167 -11.93 2.79 7.91
CA PHE A 167 -11.62 4.20 7.62
C PHE A 167 -11.37 5.05 8.86
N ASP A 168 -11.86 4.63 10.05
CA ASP A 168 -11.78 5.32 11.35
C ASP A 168 -12.03 6.86 11.24
N ASN A 169 -11.21 7.68 11.87
CA ASN A 169 -11.39 9.14 11.95
C ASN A 169 -11.34 9.91 10.62
N SER A 170 -10.84 9.33 9.53
CA SER A 170 -11.12 9.87 8.19
C SER A 170 -12.62 9.87 7.91
N ALA A 171 -13.32 8.95 8.53
CA ALA A 171 -14.77 8.80 8.49
C ALA A 171 -15.55 10.01 9.00
N SER A 172 -15.03 10.86 9.89
CA SER A 172 -15.77 12.04 10.35
C SER A 172 -16.10 13.03 9.22
N LYS A 173 -15.37 12.99 8.11
CA LYS A 173 -15.66 13.74 6.89
C LYS A 173 -16.49 12.95 5.87
N LEU A 174 -16.42 11.62 5.94
CA LEU A 174 -17.16 10.70 5.07
C LEU A 174 -18.51 10.32 5.70
N PHE A 175 -18.57 10.26 7.04
CA PHE A 175 -19.76 9.98 7.81
C PHE A 175 -20.36 11.30 8.30
N GLY A 176 -21.59 11.58 7.94
CA GLY A 176 -22.34 12.69 8.51
C GLY A 176 -22.75 12.42 9.98
N THR A 177 -23.30 13.43 10.64
CA THR A 177 -23.68 13.39 12.07
C THR A 177 -24.95 12.60 12.39
N SER A 178 -25.65 12.05 11.39
CA SER A 178 -26.86 11.24 11.57
C SER A 178 -26.80 9.96 10.76
N GLN A 179 -27.56 8.92 11.17
CA GLN A 179 -27.64 7.65 10.42
C GLN A 179 -27.99 7.83 8.92
N ALA A 180 -28.79 8.84 8.58
CA ALA A 180 -29.14 9.14 7.18
C ALA A 180 -28.01 9.78 6.39
N THR A 181 -26.99 10.34 7.04
CA THR A 181 -25.84 11.01 6.43
C THR A 181 -24.53 10.23 6.56
N LEU A 182 -24.57 9.07 7.24
CA LEU A 182 -23.40 8.24 7.54
C LEU A 182 -22.58 7.79 6.30
N LEU A 183 -23.15 7.86 5.10
CA LEU A 183 -22.55 7.34 3.89
C LEU A 183 -22.37 8.39 2.78
N GLN A 184 -22.42 9.70 3.10
CA GLN A 184 -22.37 10.77 2.08
C GLN A 184 -21.10 10.78 1.22
N GLY A 185 -19.98 10.33 1.76
CA GLY A 185 -18.69 10.24 1.04
C GLY A 185 -18.49 8.93 0.27
N PHE A 186 -19.45 7.99 0.35
CA PHE A 186 -19.34 6.68 -0.26
C PHE A 186 -20.25 6.52 -1.47
N THR A 187 -19.73 5.89 -2.51
CA THR A 187 -20.51 5.42 -3.66
C THR A 187 -20.40 3.90 -3.71
N PHE A 188 -21.53 3.22 -3.77
CA PHE A 188 -21.60 1.76 -3.87
C PHE A 188 -21.92 1.35 -5.31
N LYS A 189 -21.21 0.33 -5.80
CA LYS A 189 -21.40 -0.29 -7.13
C LYS A 189 -21.73 -1.77 -6.98
#